data_b63127d670281917d9839a32b7458e72
#
_entry.id   b63127d670281917d9839a32b7458e72
#
_cell.length_a   1.000
_cell.length_b   1.000
_cell.length_c   1.000
_cell.angle_alpha   90.00
_cell.angle_beta   90.00
_cell.angle_gamma   90.00
#
_symmetry.space_group_name_H-M   'P 1'
#
loop_
_entity.id
_entity.type
_entity.pdbx_description
1 polymer ?
#
loop_
_entity_poly.entity_id
_entity_poly.type
_entity_poly.pdbx_seq_one_letter_code
_entity_poly.pdbx_strand_id
1 'polypeptide(L)'
;MSAPQPAGPQGAGAAAAISRTVDEWLAEASAHEQEGRLDAAEQIVAQVLEAKPDYVPALHQSAILAHKAKRPREALARLERAIALLPTEPIFHRNICELYRSQGRLDEALVHGRRAVELAPDDAGAHYNLGVIYYDRMEIDAAIACARRALALDPTMAAAHFELSEALLLSGQFTEGWAEYEWRFDLPNSPRLLPHADKPQWDGTPMPEGTLVLIGDQGFGDTIQFCRYIPQVAKLCPNLVMACSSEMQPIVMQQAGITRYADRWEHVPHFDAYCPLSGLPRLFGTDLETIPALVPYVRADPAKVARWRARLAQLIPAGFQAIGIVWAGRPTHGNDYNRSMTLKALAPLAALERTALVSLQIGPAAAQVADYYGAAPLIHLGAEIADFADTMAILEVLDRVVAVDTSIVHLAGAMGRPVSVLLPFAPDWRWLRERSDSPWYPTVELFRQPAPNAWAEPVAAVAARLRRVVP
;
A
#
# COMPACT_ATOMS: atom_id res chain seq x y z
N MET A 1 48.78 -55.75 -60.65
CA MET A 1 49.55 -54.55 -60.30
C MET A 1 48.52 -53.44 -60.01
N SER A 2 48.08 -53.33 -58.78
CA SER A 2 47.12 -52.33 -58.34
C SER A 2 47.88 -51.32 -57.45
N ALA A 3 47.76 -50.07 -57.80
CA ALA A 3 48.33 -48.95 -57.05
C ALA A 3 47.57 -48.70 -55.77
N PRO A 4 48.22 -48.25 -54.68
CA PRO A 4 47.52 -47.92 -53.43
C PRO A 4 46.84 -46.55 -53.53
N GLN A 5 45.65 -46.45 -52.98
CA GLN A 5 44.90 -45.21 -52.77
C GLN A 5 45.54 -44.38 -51.60
N PRO A 6 45.52 -43.05 -51.67
CA PRO A 6 46.04 -42.19 -50.59
C PRO A 6 45.02 -42.10 -49.44
N ALA A 7 45.51 -42.22 -48.21
CA ALA A 7 44.77 -42.02 -46.99
C ALA A 7 44.28 -40.53 -46.88
N GLY A 8 42.95 -40.39 -46.66
CA GLY A 8 42.38 -39.09 -46.36
C GLY A 8 42.83 -38.53 -44.99
N PRO A 9 42.81 -37.22 -44.81
CA PRO A 9 43.22 -36.62 -43.56
C PRO A 9 42.18 -36.91 -42.45
N GLN A 10 42.58 -37.64 -41.44
CA GLN A 10 41.80 -37.77 -40.19
C GLN A 10 41.77 -36.43 -39.48
N GLY A 11 40.56 -36.08 -39.12
CA GLY A 11 40.15 -34.80 -38.60
C GLY A 11 40.92 -34.29 -37.37
N ALA A 12 41.44 -33.11 -37.53
CA ALA A 12 41.68 -32.19 -36.44
C ALA A 12 40.38 -31.39 -36.25
N GLY A 13 39.63 -31.77 -35.28
CA GLY A 13 38.33 -31.14 -34.98
C GLY A 13 37.82 -31.43 -33.57
N ALA A 14 38.74 -31.60 -32.60
CA ALA A 14 38.40 -31.42 -31.22
C ALA A 14 38.49 -29.93 -30.92
N ALA A 15 37.38 -29.22 -31.19
CA ALA A 15 37.22 -27.85 -30.71
C ALA A 15 37.51 -27.82 -29.23
N ALA A 16 38.42 -26.96 -28.82
CA ALA A 16 38.68 -26.64 -27.43
C ALA A 16 37.35 -26.22 -26.79
N ALA A 17 36.74 -27.12 -26.04
CA ALA A 17 35.67 -26.77 -25.13
C ALA A 17 36.32 -25.83 -24.13
N ILE A 18 36.07 -24.55 -24.26
CA ILE A 18 36.40 -23.52 -23.27
C ILE A 18 35.70 -23.98 -22.01
N SER A 19 36.45 -24.54 -21.05
CA SER A 19 35.94 -24.91 -19.73
C SER A 19 35.59 -23.60 -19.03
N ARG A 20 34.30 -23.22 -19.05
CA ARG A 20 33.80 -22.08 -18.30
C ARG A 20 33.97 -22.32 -16.81
N THR A 21 34.42 -21.32 -16.10
CA THR A 21 34.50 -21.33 -14.64
C THR A 21 33.10 -21.24 -14.02
N VAL A 22 32.96 -21.65 -12.78
CA VAL A 22 31.67 -21.52 -12.05
C VAL A 22 31.26 -20.06 -11.94
N ASP A 23 32.24 -19.15 -11.80
CA ASP A 23 31.95 -17.71 -11.69
C ASP A 23 31.42 -17.12 -13.01
N GLU A 24 31.90 -17.60 -14.16
CA GLU A 24 31.37 -17.23 -15.48
C GLU A 24 29.94 -17.71 -15.68
N TRP A 25 29.59 -18.90 -15.18
CA TRP A 25 28.21 -19.40 -15.18
C TRP A 25 27.28 -18.54 -14.31
N LEU A 26 27.72 -18.16 -13.11
CA LEU A 26 26.93 -17.29 -12.25
C LEU A 26 26.79 -15.85 -12.78
N ALA A 27 27.82 -15.34 -13.47
CA ALA A 27 27.74 -14.05 -14.15
C ALA A 27 26.71 -14.09 -15.31
N GLU A 28 26.66 -15.19 -16.08
CA GLU A 28 25.64 -15.40 -17.11
C GLU A 28 24.24 -15.50 -16.50
N ALA A 29 24.07 -16.24 -15.39
CA ALA A 29 22.81 -16.31 -14.66
C ALA A 29 22.37 -14.92 -14.17
N SER A 30 23.30 -14.10 -13.66
CA SER A 30 23.01 -12.72 -13.26
C SER A 30 22.56 -11.83 -14.43
N ALA A 31 23.16 -12.00 -15.61
CA ALA A 31 22.73 -11.29 -16.81
C ALA A 31 21.31 -11.68 -17.23
N HIS A 32 20.98 -12.98 -17.21
CA HIS A 32 19.62 -13.46 -17.45
C HIS A 32 18.62 -12.91 -16.44
N GLU A 33 19.00 -12.89 -15.17
CA GLU A 33 18.17 -12.31 -14.10
C GLU A 33 17.86 -10.84 -14.35
N GLN A 34 18.86 -10.02 -14.71
CA GLN A 34 18.69 -8.60 -15.01
C GLN A 34 17.80 -8.35 -16.22
N GLU A 35 17.83 -9.24 -17.22
CA GLU A 35 16.96 -9.19 -18.41
C GLU A 35 15.58 -9.79 -18.17
N GLY A 36 15.26 -10.24 -16.95
CA GLY A 36 13.97 -10.83 -16.56
C GLY A 36 13.78 -12.28 -17.02
N ARG A 37 14.81 -12.94 -17.55
CA ARG A 37 14.78 -14.34 -17.98
C ARG A 37 15.07 -15.27 -16.80
N LEU A 38 14.15 -15.29 -15.82
CA LEU A 38 14.34 -15.99 -14.54
C LEU A 38 14.55 -17.50 -14.73
N ASP A 39 13.81 -18.15 -15.62
CA ASP A 39 13.92 -19.59 -15.87
C ASP A 39 15.32 -19.99 -16.40
N ALA A 40 15.91 -19.18 -17.28
CA ALA A 40 17.25 -19.42 -17.80
C ALA A 40 18.30 -19.25 -16.69
N ALA A 41 18.17 -18.22 -15.87
CA ALA A 41 19.04 -18.00 -14.71
C ALA A 41 18.95 -19.18 -13.73
N GLU A 42 17.74 -19.66 -13.43
CA GLU A 42 17.53 -20.80 -12.53
C GLU A 42 18.17 -22.09 -13.05
N GLN A 43 18.04 -22.39 -14.34
CA GLN A 43 18.66 -23.56 -14.95
C GLN A 43 20.19 -23.56 -14.78
N ILE A 44 20.81 -22.42 -15.00
CA ILE A 44 22.28 -22.26 -14.83
C ILE A 44 22.66 -22.48 -13.37
N VAL A 45 22.00 -21.79 -12.44
CA VAL A 45 22.29 -21.90 -11.01
C VAL A 45 22.05 -23.31 -10.49
N ALA A 46 21.00 -24.00 -10.98
CA ALA A 46 20.72 -25.39 -10.61
C ALA A 46 21.85 -26.34 -11.05
N GLN A 47 22.41 -26.18 -12.26
CA GLN A 47 23.54 -26.97 -12.73
C GLN A 47 24.79 -26.76 -11.86
N VAL A 48 25.04 -25.52 -11.43
CA VAL A 48 26.13 -25.22 -10.50
C VAL A 48 25.91 -25.91 -9.17
N LEU A 49 24.70 -25.88 -8.61
CA LEU A 49 24.37 -26.51 -7.34
C LEU A 49 24.32 -28.04 -7.41
N GLU A 50 24.00 -28.62 -8.57
CA GLU A 50 24.11 -30.06 -8.79
C GLU A 50 25.57 -30.52 -8.72
N ALA A 51 26.49 -29.76 -9.35
CA ALA A 51 27.92 -30.07 -9.32
C ALA A 51 28.58 -29.71 -7.98
N LYS A 52 28.13 -28.65 -7.31
CA LYS A 52 28.67 -28.13 -6.06
C LYS A 52 27.52 -27.68 -5.14
N PRO A 53 26.90 -28.61 -4.37
CA PRO A 53 25.72 -28.34 -3.54
C PRO A 53 25.90 -27.23 -2.49
N ASP A 54 27.11 -27.04 -2.00
CA ASP A 54 27.47 -26.07 -0.97
C ASP A 54 28.23 -24.85 -1.51
N TYR A 55 28.12 -24.57 -2.82
CA TYR A 55 28.72 -23.36 -3.38
C TYR A 55 27.91 -22.13 -2.99
N VAL A 56 28.44 -21.39 -2.00
CA VAL A 56 27.71 -20.29 -1.34
C VAL A 56 27.20 -19.21 -2.29
N PRO A 57 27.98 -18.74 -3.30
CA PRO A 57 27.45 -17.76 -4.25
C PRO A 57 26.23 -18.27 -5.04
N ALA A 58 26.22 -19.56 -5.42
CA ALA A 58 25.09 -20.15 -6.14
C ALA A 58 23.86 -20.34 -5.22
N LEU A 59 24.06 -20.69 -3.96
CA LEU A 59 22.98 -20.74 -2.96
C LEU A 59 22.32 -19.37 -2.79
N HIS A 60 23.13 -18.31 -2.69
CA HIS A 60 22.62 -16.94 -2.57
C HIS A 60 21.85 -16.53 -3.81
N GLN A 61 22.39 -16.73 -5.00
CA GLN A 61 21.70 -16.37 -6.26
C GLN A 61 20.43 -17.21 -6.44
N SER A 62 20.45 -18.51 -6.12
CA SER A 62 19.25 -19.37 -6.10
C SER A 62 18.16 -18.82 -5.18
N ALA A 63 18.55 -18.29 -4.02
CA ALA A 63 17.59 -17.69 -3.09
C ALA A 63 16.94 -16.40 -3.66
N ILE A 64 17.73 -15.54 -4.31
CA ILE A 64 17.22 -14.34 -4.97
C ILE A 64 16.22 -14.71 -6.08
N LEU A 65 16.58 -15.67 -6.94
CA LEU A 65 15.72 -16.15 -8.02
C LEU A 65 14.42 -16.75 -7.48
N ALA A 66 14.51 -17.61 -6.46
CA ALA A 66 13.33 -18.20 -5.81
C ALA A 66 12.41 -17.12 -5.20
N HIS A 67 12.99 -16.07 -4.61
CA HIS A 67 12.21 -14.94 -4.09
C HIS A 67 11.47 -14.19 -5.20
N LYS A 68 12.17 -13.85 -6.29
CA LYS A 68 11.56 -13.21 -7.48
C LYS A 68 10.46 -14.07 -8.11
N ALA A 69 10.65 -15.40 -8.10
CA ALA A 69 9.66 -16.37 -8.57
C ALA A 69 8.51 -16.62 -7.55
N LYS A 70 8.43 -15.86 -6.46
CA LYS A 70 7.43 -15.99 -5.39
C LYS A 70 7.41 -17.36 -4.70
N ARG A 71 8.58 -17.95 -4.52
CA ARG A 71 8.82 -19.22 -3.80
C ARG A 71 9.59 -18.97 -2.49
N PRO A 72 8.95 -18.32 -1.48
CA PRO A 72 9.65 -17.83 -0.29
C PRO A 72 10.23 -18.93 0.58
N ARG A 73 9.61 -20.13 0.62
CA ARG A 73 10.14 -21.27 1.40
C ARG A 73 11.46 -21.78 0.83
N GLU A 74 11.58 -21.84 -0.48
CA GLU A 74 12.81 -22.24 -1.15
C GLU A 74 13.91 -21.19 -0.95
N ALA A 75 13.58 -19.91 -1.11
CA ALA A 75 14.50 -18.81 -0.86
C ALA A 75 15.07 -18.86 0.57
N LEU A 76 14.22 -19.08 1.58
CA LEU A 76 14.65 -19.23 2.97
C LEU A 76 15.62 -20.39 3.13
N ALA A 77 15.27 -21.61 2.66
CA ALA A 77 16.13 -22.79 2.82
C ALA A 77 17.52 -22.58 2.18
N ARG A 78 17.59 -21.88 1.03
CA ARG A 78 18.86 -21.55 0.37
C ARG A 78 19.70 -20.57 1.17
N LEU A 79 19.09 -19.50 1.70
CA LEU A 79 19.81 -18.51 2.52
C LEU A 79 20.21 -19.08 3.89
N GLU A 80 19.36 -19.86 4.55
CA GLU A 80 19.72 -20.57 5.79
C GLU A 80 20.96 -21.47 5.58
N ARG A 81 21.00 -22.20 4.44
CA ARG A 81 22.18 -23.00 4.09
C ARG A 81 23.40 -22.13 3.83
N ALA A 82 23.28 -21.02 3.10
CA ALA A 82 24.39 -20.10 2.85
C ALA A 82 24.93 -19.51 4.17
N ILE A 83 24.07 -19.10 5.09
CA ILE A 83 24.44 -18.60 6.43
C ILE A 83 25.13 -19.66 7.26
N ALA A 84 24.65 -20.93 7.22
CA ALA A 84 25.29 -22.01 7.94
C ALA A 84 26.74 -22.28 7.47
N LEU A 85 27.02 -22.04 6.17
CA LEU A 85 28.35 -22.20 5.59
C LEU A 85 29.23 -20.94 5.79
N LEU A 86 28.65 -19.76 5.77
CA LEU A 86 29.36 -18.49 5.88
C LEU A 86 28.57 -17.49 6.76
N PRO A 87 28.60 -17.65 8.11
CA PRO A 87 27.75 -16.92 9.04
C PRO A 87 28.13 -15.45 9.27
N THR A 88 29.21 -14.99 8.68
CA THR A 88 29.71 -13.62 8.80
C THR A 88 29.52 -12.78 7.54
N GLU A 89 28.81 -13.32 6.55
CA GLU A 89 28.50 -12.57 5.32
C GLU A 89 27.25 -11.71 5.50
N PRO A 90 27.38 -10.37 5.55
CA PRO A 90 26.29 -9.47 5.92
C PRO A 90 25.13 -9.49 4.93
N ILE A 91 25.41 -9.69 3.63
CA ILE A 91 24.36 -9.68 2.59
C ILE A 91 23.34 -10.80 2.79
N PHE A 92 23.73 -11.96 3.34
CA PHE A 92 22.82 -13.06 3.59
C PHE A 92 21.86 -12.73 4.73
N HIS A 93 22.37 -12.10 5.79
CA HIS A 93 21.53 -11.62 6.90
C HIS A 93 20.59 -10.50 6.47
N ARG A 94 21.04 -9.59 5.61
CA ARG A 94 20.21 -8.55 5.03
C ARG A 94 19.08 -9.11 4.16
N ASN A 95 19.36 -10.14 3.34
CA ASN A 95 18.35 -10.72 2.46
C ASN A 95 17.37 -11.63 3.20
N ILE A 96 17.85 -12.43 4.17
CA ILE A 96 16.97 -13.33 4.91
C ILE A 96 16.04 -12.57 5.86
N CYS A 97 16.45 -11.41 6.40
CA CYS A 97 15.58 -10.62 7.27
C CYS A 97 14.36 -10.11 6.51
N GLU A 98 14.50 -9.69 5.25
CA GLU A 98 13.39 -9.30 4.40
C GLU A 98 12.46 -10.49 4.07
N LEU A 99 13.01 -11.67 3.84
CA LEU A 99 12.21 -12.87 3.63
C LEU A 99 11.39 -13.25 4.86
N TYR A 100 11.96 -13.17 6.07
CA TYR A 100 11.22 -13.38 7.30
C TYR A 100 10.15 -12.33 7.52
N ARG A 101 10.48 -11.04 7.28
CA ARG A 101 9.54 -9.92 7.37
C ARG A 101 8.33 -10.12 6.46
N SER A 102 8.56 -10.45 5.19
CA SER A 102 7.50 -10.67 4.19
C SER A 102 6.56 -11.84 4.54
N GLN A 103 6.97 -12.72 5.46
CA GLN A 103 6.16 -13.81 6.00
C GLN A 103 5.54 -13.48 7.37
N GLY A 104 5.70 -12.26 7.87
CA GLY A 104 5.23 -11.82 9.18
C GLY A 104 6.04 -12.41 10.36
N ARG A 105 7.20 -13.00 10.10
CA ARG A 105 8.11 -13.56 11.11
C ARG A 105 9.05 -12.47 11.63
N LEU A 106 8.47 -11.49 12.32
CA LEU A 106 9.17 -10.25 12.67
C LEU A 106 10.29 -10.45 13.70
N ASP A 107 10.20 -11.44 14.58
CA ASP A 107 11.26 -11.72 15.57
C ASP A 107 12.51 -12.27 14.91
N GLU A 108 12.36 -13.24 13.99
CA GLU A 108 13.49 -13.77 13.22
C GLU A 108 14.05 -12.70 12.26
N ALA A 109 13.19 -11.89 11.64
CA ALA A 109 13.62 -10.78 10.83
C ALA A 109 14.50 -9.82 11.63
N LEU A 110 14.10 -9.47 12.87
CA LEU A 110 14.84 -8.56 13.74
C LEU A 110 16.22 -9.12 14.11
N VAL A 111 16.32 -10.42 14.44
CA VAL A 111 17.61 -11.07 14.75
C VAL A 111 18.59 -10.92 13.59
N HIS A 112 18.14 -11.23 12.38
CA HIS A 112 19.00 -11.16 11.19
C HIS A 112 19.25 -9.72 10.74
N GLY A 113 18.26 -8.83 10.84
CA GLY A 113 18.44 -7.40 10.53
C GLY A 113 19.50 -6.74 11.42
N ARG A 114 19.47 -7.00 12.74
CA ARG A 114 20.51 -6.54 13.67
C ARG A 114 21.87 -7.13 13.32
N ARG A 115 21.91 -8.41 12.99
CA ARG A 115 23.17 -9.06 12.62
C ARG A 115 23.77 -8.50 11.34
N ALA A 116 22.95 -8.15 10.35
CA ALA A 116 23.42 -7.48 9.12
C ALA A 116 24.10 -6.15 9.43
N VAL A 117 23.48 -5.31 10.28
CA VAL A 117 24.05 -4.01 10.70
C VAL A 117 25.33 -4.19 11.54
N GLU A 118 25.40 -5.19 12.43
CA GLU A 118 26.63 -5.50 13.19
C GLU A 118 27.80 -5.87 12.29
N LEU A 119 27.54 -6.66 11.24
CA LEU A 119 28.57 -7.12 10.30
C LEU A 119 28.98 -6.05 9.29
N ALA A 120 28.05 -5.17 8.91
CA ALA A 120 28.28 -4.10 7.95
C ALA A 120 27.62 -2.78 8.43
N PRO A 121 28.22 -2.07 9.40
CA PRO A 121 27.65 -0.88 10.00
C PRO A 121 27.55 0.34 9.04
N ASP A 122 28.20 0.26 7.90
CA ASP A 122 28.17 1.28 6.84
C ASP A 122 27.36 0.84 5.58
N ASP A 123 26.58 -0.25 5.68
CA ASP A 123 25.62 -0.64 4.64
C ASP A 123 24.27 0.07 4.85
N ALA A 124 23.98 1.08 4.01
CA ALA A 124 22.71 1.82 4.05
C ALA A 124 21.48 0.88 3.90
N GLY A 125 21.60 -0.15 3.05
CA GLY A 125 20.52 -1.13 2.85
C GLY A 125 20.24 -1.99 4.09
N ALA A 126 21.27 -2.31 4.89
CA ALA A 126 21.09 -3.04 6.14
C ALA A 126 20.34 -2.20 7.18
N HIS A 127 20.67 -0.92 7.31
CA HIS A 127 19.95 0.02 8.17
C HIS A 127 18.51 0.25 7.70
N TYR A 128 18.29 0.41 6.40
CA TYR A 128 16.97 0.53 5.82
C TYR A 128 16.09 -0.69 6.15
N ASN A 129 16.55 -1.91 5.86
CA ASN A 129 15.78 -3.12 6.14
C ASN A 129 15.48 -3.28 7.63
N LEU A 130 16.43 -2.95 8.49
CA LEU A 130 16.22 -2.96 9.94
C LEU A 130 15.17 -1.92 10.37
N GLY A 131 15.16 -0.73 9.75
CA GLY A 131 14.17 0.32 9.95
C GLY A 131 12.75 -0.16 9.63
N VAL A 132 12.56 -0.79 8.47
CA VAL A 132 11.26 -1.35 8.05
C VAL A 132 10.78 -2.43 9.02
N ILE A 133 11.67 -3.29 9.53
CA ILE A 133 11.32 -4.29 10.55
C ILE A 133 10.86 -3.63 11.84
N TYR A 134 11.54 -2.57 12.31
CA TYR A 134 11.11 -1.83 13.48
C TYR A 134 9.77 -1.14 13.26
N TYR A 135 9.50 -0.59 12.06
CA TYR A 135 8.20 -0.03 11.71
C TYR A 135 7.08 -1.06 11.82
N ASP A 136 7.24 -2.24 11.20
CA ASP A 136 6.26 -3.32 11.26
C ASP A 136 6.01 -3.83 12.69
N ARG A 137 7.00 -3.67 13.59
CA ARG A 137 6.91 -3.96 15.02
C ARG A 137 6.35 -2.81 15.86
N MET A 138 6.03 -1.68 15.24
CA MET A 138 5.60 -0.43 15.89
C MET A 138 6.66 0.16 16.84
N GLU A 139 7.93 -0.20 16.68
CA GLU A 139 9.08 0.38 17.35
C GLU A 139 9.55 1.63 16.57
N ILE A 140 8.66 2.63 16.46
CA ILE A 140 8.76 3.73 15.48
C ILE A 140 10.00 4.62 15.71
N ASP A 141 10.39 4.87 16.97
CA ASP A 141 11.59 5.70 17.25
C ASP A 141 12.87 5.00 16.76
N ALA A 142 12.92 3.66 16.85
CA ALA A 142 14.02 2.86 16.31
C ALA A 142 13.99 2.84 14.75
N ALA A 143 12.80 2.78 14.16
CA ALA A 143 12.62 2.88 12.70
C ALA A 143 13.16 4.23 12.17
N ILE A 144 12.79 5.34 12.79
CA ILE A 144 13.28 6.69 12.45
C ILE A 144 14.82 6.76 12.58
N ALA A 145 15.39 6.21 13.65
CA ALA A 145 16.84 6.21 13.85
C ALA A 145 17.57 5.42 12.75
N CYS A 146 17.03 4.25 12.38
CA CYS A 146 17.58 3.42 11.30
C CYS A 146 17.47 4.09 9.94
N ALA A 147 16.32 4.66 9.59
CA ALA A 147 16.13 5.39 8.34
C ALA A 147 17.07 6.60 8.23
N ARG A 148 17.24 7.39 9.29
CA ARG A 148 18.21 8.50 9.35
C ARG A 148 19.65 8.02 9.19
N ARG A 149 19.99 6.86 9.75
CA ARG A 149 21.34 6.29 9.55
C ARG A 149 21.54 5.82 8.12
N ALA A 150 20.54 5.19 7.49
CA ALA A 150 20.59 4.81 6.07
C ALA A 150 20.81 6.05 5.19
N LEU A 151 20.10 7.14 5.44
CA LEU A 151 20.23 8.40 4.70
C LEU A 151 21.55 9.14 4.97
N ALA A 152 22.13 8.99 6.14
CA ALA A 152 23.48 9.51 6.41
C ALA A 152 24.57 8.78 5.60
N LEU A 153 24.32 7.52 5.20
CA LEU A 153 25.19 6.70 4.38
C LEU A 153 24.92 6.86 2.89
N ASP A 154 23.64 6.93 2.52
CA ASP A 154 23.17 7.17 1.15
C ASP A 154 22.04 8.22 1.16
N PRO A 155 22.37 9.51 0.98
CA PRO A 155 21.38 10.60 0.96
C PRO A 155 20.42 10.57 -0.25
N THR A 156 20.61 9.68 -1.19
CA THR A 156 19.78 9.57 -2.41
C THR A 156 18.83 8.37 -2.37
N MET A 157 18.81 7.62 -1.28
CA MET A 157 18.00 6.42 -1.12
C MET A 157 16.52 6.77 -0.95
N ALA A 158 15.79 6.93 -2.05
CA ALA A 158 14.37 7.30 -2.05
C ALA A 158 13.51 6.39 -1.15
N ALA A 159 13.80 5.09 -1.08
CA ALA A 159 13.10 4.15 -0.20
C ALA A 159 13.29 4.48 1.28
N ALA A 160 14.48 4.92 1.71
CA ALA A 160 14.73 5.29 3.10
C ALA A 160 14.08 6.63 3.47
N HIS A 161 14.04 7.59 2.54
CA HIS A 161 13.28 8.83 2.71
C HIS A 161 11.79 8.55 2.88
N PHE A 162 11.22 7.70 2.02
CA PHE A 162 9.81 7.34 2.09
C PHE A 162 9.48 6.61 3.40
N GLU A 163 10.30 5.65 3.82
CA GLU A 163 10.13 4.96 5.12
C GLU A 163 10.24 5.93 6.30
N LEU A 164 11.20 6.87 6.26
CA LEU A 164 11.32 7.92 7.26
C LEU A 164 10.05 8.78 7.31
N SER A 165 9.50 9.14 6.16
CA SER A 165 8.26 9.91 6.08
C SER A 165 7.08 9.19 6.74
N GLU A 166 6.88 7.90 6.44
CA GLU A 166 5.82 7.09 7.02
C GLU A 166 5.94 7.04 8.56
N ALA A 167 7.16 6.81 9.07
CA ALA A 167 7.42 6.76 10.50
C ALA A 167 7.22 8.12 11.20
N LEU A 168 7.68 9.22 10.58
CA LEU A 168 7.49 10.58 11.09
C LEU A 168 6.01 10.99 11.10
N LEU A 169 5.30 10.77 10.02
CA LEU A 169 3.86 11.07 9.91
C LEU A 169 3.05 10.24 10.91
N LEU A 170 3.35 8.94 11.06
CA LEU A 170 2.71 8.07 12.03
C LEU A 170 2.93 8.54 13.47
N SER A 171 4.07 9.14 13.76
CA SER A 171 4.39 9.72 15.09
C SER A 171 3.92 11.16 15.28
N GLY A 172 3.26 11.76 14.27
CA GLY A 172 2.76 13.14 14.32
C GLY A 172 3.81 14.22 14.05
N GLN A 173 4.99 13.85 13.59
CA GLN A 173 6.07 14.78 13.20
C GLN A 173 5.87 15.25 11.76
N PHE A 174 4.78 15.98 11.50
CA PHE A 174 4.26 16.26 10.16
C PHE A 174 5.18 17.14 9.31
N THR A 175 5.81 18.16 9.89
CA THR A 175 6.65 19.09 9.12
C THR A 175 7.80 18.39 8.40
N GLU A 176 8.57 17.57 9.12
CA GLU A 176 9.65 16.77 8.53
C GLU A 176 9.05 15.63 7.68
N GLY A 177 8.01 14.96 8.19
CA GLY A 177 7.35 13.86 7.49
C GLY A 177 6.85 14.25 6.09
N TRP A 178 6.24 15.42 5.93
CA TRP A 178 5.80 15.90 4.62
C TRP A 178 6.97 16.24 3.67
N ALA A 179 8.08 16.73 4.20
CA ALA A 179 9.26 17.00 3.38
C ALA A 179 9.85 15.69 2.83
N GLU A 180 9.96 14.68 3.68
CA GLU A 180 10.44 13.35 3.30
C GLU A 180 9.44 12.62 2.38
N TYR A 181 8.14 12.88 2.49
CA TYR A 181 7.10 12.27 1.68
C TYR A 181 7.18 12.61 0.19
N GLU A 182 7.86 13.69 -0.19
CA GLU A 182 8.06 14.06 -1.61
C GLU A 182 8.89 13.01 -2.37
N TRP A 183 9.77 12.27 -1.70
CA TRP A 183 10.59 11.21 -2.30
C TRP A 183 9.79 10.01 -2.83
N ARG A 184 8.48 9.93 -2.54
CA ARG A 184 7.60 8.88 -3.08
C ARG A 184 7.59 8.84 -4.62
N PHE A 185 7.89 9.95 -5.28
CA PHE A 185 7.94 10.04 -6.74
C PHE A 185 9.25 9.50 -7.33
N ASP A 186 10.29 9.36 -6.51
CA ASP A 186 11.60 8.83 -6.90
C ASP A 186 11.72 7.31 -6.62
N LEU A 187 10.66 6.68 -6.10
CA LEU A 187 10.63 5.23 -5.92
C LEU A 187 10.61 4.51 -7.28
N PRO A 188 11.27 3.33 -7.42
CA PRO A 188 11.47 2.65 -8.70
C PRO A 188 10.21 2.37 -9.53
N ASN A 189 9.05 2.22 -8.88
CA ASN A 189 7.78 1.90 -9.53
C ASN A 189 6.78 3.07 -9.48
N SER A 190 7.22 4.26 -9.13
CA SER A 190 6.35 5.43 -9.07
C SER A 190 5.89 5.84 -10.47
N PRO A 191 4.60 6.12 -10.65
CA PRO A 191 4.10 6.60 -11.93
C PRO A 191 4.64 8.01 -12.22
N ARG A 192 4.95 8.28 -13.47
CA ARG A 192 5.25 9.65 -13.89
C ARG A 192 3.99 10.51 -13.79
N LEU A 193 4.06 11.57 -13.01
CA LEU A 193 2.94 12.51 -12.84
C LEU A 193 2.62 13.24 -14.15
N LEU A 194 3.64 13.61 -14.93
CA LEU A 194 3.51 14.29 -16.22
C LEU A 194 4.16 13.47 -17.33
N PRO A 195 3.43 12.64 -18.07
CA PRO A 195 4.02 11.81 -19.11
C PRO A 195 4.57 12.58 -20.31
N HIS A 196 4.07 13.80 -20.57
CA HIS A 196 4.30 14.52 -21.85
C HIS A 196 4.57 16.03 -21.73
N ALA A 197 4.84 16.58 -20.55
CA ALA A 197 5.02 18.01 -20.41
C ALA A 197 6.12 18.37 -19.40
N ASP A 198 6.99 19.30 -19.80
CA ASP A 198 7.93 20.00 -18.92
C ASP A 198 7.23 21.21 -18.29
N LYS A 199 6.50 20.99 -17.22
CA LYS A 199 5.84 22.05 -16.45
C LYS A 199 6.35 22.02 -15.01
N PRO A 200 6.49 23.21 -14.37
CA PRO A 200 6.93 23.27 -12.99
C PRO A 200 5.87 22.69 -12.05
N GLN A 201 6.32 22.02 -11.00
CA GLN A 201 5.46 21.74 -9.87
C GLN A 201 5.16 23.05 -9.13
N TRP A 202 3.90 23.26 -8.76
CA TRP A 202 3.47 24.43 -8.03
C TRP A 202 4.09 24.46 -6.62
N ASP A 203 4.61 25.60 -6.23
CA ASP A 203 5.30 25.81 -4.95
C ASP A 203 4.44 26.48 -3.87
N GLY A 204 3.15 26.69 -4.12
CA GLY A 204 2.22 27.36 -3.21
C GLY A 204 2.08 28.84 -3.45
N THR A 205 2.81 29.45 -4.39
CA THR A 205 2.69 30.89 -4.70
C THR A 205 1.39 31.21 -5.45
N PRO A 206 0.79 32.42 -5.23
CA PRO A 206 -0.42 32.82 -5.94
C PRO A 206 -0.23 32.86 -7.45
N MET A 207 -1.20 32.31 -8.19
CA MET A 207 -1.26 32.32 -9.67
C MET A 207 -2.63 32.82 -10.14
N PRO A 208 -2.94 34.13 -10.01
CA PRO A 208 -4.28 34.68 -10.28
C PRO A 208 -4.72 34.51 -11.73
N GLU A 209 -3.80 34.55 -12.69
CA GLU A 209 -4.07 34.42 -14.13
C GLU A 209 -3.68 33.03 -14.69
N GLY A 210 -2.89 32.25 -13.93
CA GLY A 210 -2.39 30.95 -14.36
C GLY A 210 -3.41 29.82 -14.20
N THR A 211 -3.20 28.75 -14.96
CA THR A 211 -3.98 27.50 -14.84
C THR A 211 -3.16 26.46 -14.10
N LEU A 212 -3.68 25.96 -12.98
CA LEU A 212 -3.08 24.90 -12.18
C LEU A 212 -3.80 23.57 -12.38
N VAL A 213 -3.06 22.53 -12.72
CA VAL A 213 -3.57 21.14 -12.73
C VAL A 213 -3.32 20.48 -11.40
N LEU A 214 -4.39 20.08 -10.72
CA LEU A 214 -4.34 19.21 -9.55
C LEU A 214 -4.44 17.76 -10.01
N ILE A 215 -3.55 16.90 -9.51
CA ILE A 215 -3.46 15.51 -9.93
C ILE A 215 -3.85 14.60 -8.77
N GLY A 216 -4.81 13.69 -9.00
CA GLY A 216 -5.07 12.58 -8.10
C GLY A 216 -3.99 11.51 -8.29
N ASP A 217 -2.90 11.64 -7.56
CA ASP A 217 -1.64 10.93 -7.78
C ASP A 217 -1.53 9.58 -7.06
N GLN A 218 -2.49 9.27 -6.19
CA GLN A 218 -2.50 8.05 -5.39
C GLN A 218 -3.85 7.33 -5.45
N GLY A 219 -4.18 6.55 -4.41
CA GLY A 219 -5.44 5.81 -4.33
C GLY A 219 -6.68 6.69 -4.17
N PHE A 220 -7.85 6.07 -4.24
CA PHE A 220 -9.13 6.76 -4.06
C PHE A 220 -9.25 7.39 -2.67
N GLY A 221 -8.76 6.69 -1.63
CA GLY A 221 -8.75 7.22 -0.27
C GLY A 221 -7.95 8.51 -0.16
N ASP A 222 -6.79 8.56 -0.79
CA ASP A 222 -5.91 9.74 -0.84
C ASP A 222 -6.57 10.90 -1.56
N THR A 223 -7.16 10.65 -2.73
CA THR A 223 -7.90 11.67 -3.48
C THR A 223 -9.05 12.24 -2.65
N ILE A 224 -9.83 11.39 -1.96
CA ILE A 224 -10.92 11.81 -1.07
C ILE A 224 -10.36 12.63 0.10
N GLN A 225 -9.28 12.18 0.72
CA GLN A 225 -8.68 12.87 1.86
C GLN A 225 -8.15 14.25 1.48
N PHE A 226 -7.35 14.32 0.42
CA PHE A 226 -6.63 15.54 0.07
C PHE A 226 -7.46 16.54 -0.74
N CYS A 227 -8.58 16.17 -1.35
CA CYS A 227 -9.45 17.12 -2.02
C CYS A 227 -10.01 18.20 -1.08
N ARG A 228 -9.97 18.00 0.24
CA ARG A 228 -10.31 19.01 1.26
C ARG A 228 -9.49 20.31 1.19
N TYR A 229 -8.27 20.22 0.60
CA TYR A 229 -7.40 21.40 0.40
C TYR A 229 -7.78 22.23 -0.82
N ILE A 230 -8.54 21.69 -1.76
CA ILE A 230 -8.87 22.37 -3.03
C ILE A 230 -9.48 23.76 -2.81
N PRO A 231 -10.40 23.99 -1.85
CA PRO A 231 -10.92 25.35 -1.60
C PRO A 231 -9.86 26.35 -1.13
N GLN A 232 -8.75 25.88 -0.53
CA GLN A 232 -7.63 26.75 -0.14
C GLN A 232 -6.76 27.07 -1.37
N VAL A 233 -6.49 26.07 -2.21
CA VAL A 233 -5.79 26.26 -3.49
C VAL A 233 -6.53 27.26 -4.38
N ALA A 234 -7.86 27.15 -4.46
CA ALA A 234 -8.69 28.02 -5.28
C ALA A 234 -8.60 29.53 -4.92
N LYS A 235 -8.24 29.84 -3.67
CA LYS A 235 -8.00 31.24 -3.25
C LYS A 235 -6.69 31.80 -3.81
N LEU A 236 -5.73 30.94 -4.12
CA LEU A 236 -4.43 31.30 -4.67
C LEU A 236 -4.38 31.15 -6.19
N CYS A 237 -5.11 30.18 -6.73
CA CYS A 237 -5.15 29.82 -8.14
C CYS A 237 -6.61 29.60 -8.55
N PRO A 238 -7.32 30.60 -9.10
CA PRO A 238 -8.74 30.49 -9.42
C PRO A 238 -9.05 29.56 -10.60
N ASN A 239 -8.09 29.31 -11.49
CA ASN A 239 -8.26 28.46 -12.66
C ASN A 239 -7.73 27.05 -12.38
N LEU A 240 -8.55 26.22 -11.74
CA LEU A 240 -8.17 24.85 -11.38
C LEU A 240 -8.74 23.82 -12.35
N VAL A 241 -7.87 22.92 -12.78
CA VAL A 241 -8.23 21.69 -13.51
C VAL A 241 -7.94 20.50 -12.62
N MET A 242 -8.92 19.62 -12.41
CA MET A 242 -8.72 18.38 -11.68
C MET A 242 -8.47 17.24 -12.66
N ALA A 243 -7.30 16.59 -12.56
CA ALA A 243 -6.92 15.42 -13.33
C ALA A 243 -6.89 14.17 -12.41
N CYS A 244 -7.86 13.29 -12.55
CA CYS A 244 -7.93 12.02 -11.82
C CYS A 244 -8.86 11.04 -12.54
N SER A 245 -8.91 9.79 -12.06
CA SER A 245 -9.77 8.76 -12.65
C SER A 245 -11.26 9.13 -12.59
N SER A 246 -12.04 8.63 -13.56
CA SER A 246 -13.46 8.95 -13.70
C SER A 246 -14.31 8.60 -12.49
N GLU A 247 -13.92 7.61 -11.72
CA GLU A 247 -14.59 7.21 -10.49
C GLU A 247 -14.61 8.32 -9.44
N MET A 248 -13.58 9.19 -9.43
CA MET A 248 -13.46 10.28 -8.46
C MET A 248 -14.27 11.53 -8.85
N GLN A 249 -14.73 11.64 -10.10
CA GLN A 249 -15.45 12.81 -10.59
C GLN A 249 -16.62 13.23 -9.67
N PRO A 250 -17.51 12.34 -9.20
CA PRO A 250 -18.64 12.71 -8.35
C PRO A 250 -18.24 13.35 -7.02
N ILE A 251 -16.99 13.15 -6.59
CA ILE A 251 -16.44 13.64 -5.31
C ILE A 251 -15.70 14.95 -5.53
N VAL A 252 -14.72 14.95 -6.45
CA VAL A 252 -13.83 16.11 -6.64
C VAL A 252 -14.54 17.32 -7.24
N MET A 253 -15.53 17.09 -8.11
CA MET A 253 -16.31 18.17 -8.72
C MET A 253 -17.23 18.92 -7.75
N GLN A 254 -17.40 18.43 -6.53
CA GLN A 254 -18.08 19.16 -5.46
C GLN A 254 -17.19 20.20 -4.79
N GLN A 255 -15.86 20.15 -5.02
CA GLN A 255 -14.94 21.07 -4.37
C GLN A 255 -14.99 22.45 -5.03
N ALA A 256 -15.20 23.48 -4.18
CA ALA A 256 -15.25 24.85 -4.66
C ALA A 256 -13.91 25.23 -5.30
N GLY A 257 -13.98 25.79 -6.51
CA GLY A 257 -12.81 26.23 -7.28
C GLY A 257 -12.41 25.35 -8.44
N ILE A 258 -12.86 24.08 -8.49
CA ILE A 258 -12.65 23.25 -9.68
C ILE A 258 -13.50 23.80 -10.83
N THR A 259 -12.84 24.21 -11.91
CA THR A 259 -13.50 24.76 -13.10
C THR A 259 -13.60 23.74 -14.22
N ARG A 260 -12.67 22.78 -14.27
CA ARG A 260 -12.60 21.74 -15.29
C ARG A 260 -12.14 20.41 -14.68
N TYR A 261 -12.54 19.34 -15.35
CA TYR A 261 -12.16 17.95 -14.99
C TYR A 261 -11.60 17.24 -16.22
N ALA A 262 -10.58 16.40 -16.00
CA ALA A 262 -9.98 15.55 -17.01
C ALA A 262 -9.73 14.15 -16.43
N ASP A 263 -10.23 13.12 -17.09
CA ASP A 263 -10.03 11.70 -16.76
C ASP A 263 -8.82 11.09 -17.51
N ARG A 264 -8.30 11.83 -18.50
CA ARG A 264 -7.15 11.46 -19.34
C ARG A 264 -6.31 12.69 -19.64
N TRP A 265 -5.03 12.48 -19.89
CA TRP A 265 -4.10 13.57 -20.22
C TRP A 265 -4.46 14.32 -21.50
N GLU A 266 -5.05 13.65 -22.48
CA GLU A 266 -5.51 14.26 -23.72
C GLU A 266 -6.65 15.28 -23.51
N HIS A 267 -7.35 15.19 -22.37
CA HIS A 267 -8.43 16.10 -21.99
C HIS A 267 -7.94 17.26 -21.12
N VAL A 268 -6.68 17.22 -20.64
CA VAL A 268 -6.10 18.32 -19.86
C VAL A 268 -5.84 19.50 -20.77
N PRO A 269 -6.42 20.69 -20.50
CA PRO A 269 -6.16 21.88 -21.31
C PRO A 269 -4.72 22.37 -21.14
N HIS A 270 -4.36 23.46 -21.84
CA HIS A 270 -3.11 24.16 -21.53
C HIS A 270 -3.09 24.58 -20.05
N PHE A 271 -1.94 24.39 -19.39
CA PHE A 271 -1.72 24.72 -17.98
C PHE A 271 -0.31 25.28 -17.77
N ASP A 272 -0.10 25.99 -16.67
CA ASP A 272 1.16 26.67 -16.35
C ASP A 272 1.96 25.91 -15.31
N ALA A 273 1.28 25.27 -14.33
CA ALA A 273 1.90 24.44 -13.30
C ALA A 273 1.00 23.26 -12.94
N TYR A 274 1.58 22.27 -12.25
CA TYR A 274 0.82 21.14 -11.70
C TYR A 274 1.11 20.95 -10.21
N CYS A 275 0.18 20.28 -9.50
CA CYS A 275 0.39 19.87 -8.12
C CYS A 275 -0.30 18.52 -7.87
N PRO A 276 0.42 17.51 -7.38
CA PRO A 276 -0.20 16.31 -6.83
C PRO A 276 -1.00 16.65 -5.58
N LEU A 277 -2.20 16.08 -5.42
CA LEU A 277 -3.03 16.33 -4.24
C LEU A 277 -2.31 15.96 -2.94
N SER A 278 -1.51 14.91 -2.98
CA SER A 278 -0.74 14.43 -1.82
C SER A 278 0.43 15.35 -1.41
N GLY A 279 0.79 16.35 -2.24
CA GLY A 279 1.76 17.39 -1.91
C GLY A 279 1.15 18.61 -1.18
N LEU A 280 -0.18 18.75 -1.19
CA LEU A 280 -0.86 19.91 -0.60
C LEU A 280 -0.64 20.06 0.91
N PRO A 281 -0.63 18.99 1.73
CA PRO A 281 -0.34 19.12 3.16
C PRO A 281 0.99 19.81 3.44
N ARG A 282 2.05 19.49 2.66
CA ARG A 282 3.36 20.15 2.77
C ARG A 282 3.25 21.63 2.43
N LEU A 283 2.62 21.97 1.30
CA LEU A 283 2.50 23.35 0.81
C LEU A 283 1.70 24.23 1.76
N PHE A 284 0.71 23.69 2.46
CA PHE A 284 -0.07 24.40 3.47
C PHE A 284 0.47 24.27 4.89
N GLY A 285 1.66 23.69 5.08
CA GLY A 285 2.28 23.56 6.40
C GLY A 285 1.41 22.79 7.39
N THR A 286 0.74 21.72 6.93
CA THR A 286 -0.21 20.97 7.75
C THR A 286 0.51 20.25 8.89
N ASP A 287 0.05 20.50 10.10
CA ASP A 287 0.36 19.76 11.32
C ASP A 287 -0.94 19.26 11.99
N LEU A 288 -0.83 18.65 13.19
CA LEU A 288 -1.99 18.11 13.89
C LEU A 288 -3.04 19.16 14.27
N GLU A 289 -2.65 20.42 14.44
CA GLU A 289 -3.52 21.52 14.85
C GLU A 289 -4.16 22.20 13.64
N THR A 290 -3.50 22.16 12.49
CA THR A 290 -3.89 22.85 11.26
C THR A 290 -4.54 21.97 10.21
N ILE A 291 -4.74 20.67 10.49
CA ILE A 291 -5.51 19.78 9.61
C ILE A 291 -6.88 20.39 9.30
N PRO A 292 -7.27 20.56 8.01
CA PRO A 292 -8.61 21.05 7.66
C PRO A 292 -9.67 19.98 7.94
N ALA A 293 -10.04 19.79 9.22
CA ALA A 293 -10.90 18.70 9.69
C ALA A 293 -12.40 18.98 9.55
N LEU A 294 -12.81 20.10 8.94
CA LEU A 294 -14.22 20.44 8.73
C LEU A 294 -14.91 19.41 7.83
N VAL A 295 -15.99 18.82 8.33
CA VAL A 295 -16.85 17.89 7.60
C VAL A 295 -18.32 18.33 7.74
N PRO A 296 -19.19 18.00 6.77
CA PRO A 296 -18.89 17.35 5.51
C PRO A 296 -18.31 18.32 4.47
N TYR A 297 -17.31 17.84 3.70
CA TYR A 297 -16.85 18.51 2.49
C TYR A 297 -17.22 17.76 1.20
N VAL A 298 -17.89 16.60 1.36
CA VAL A 298 -18.50 15.80 0.29
C VAL A 298 -19.94 15.47 0.70
N ARG A 299 -20.89 15.52 -0.23
CA ARG A 299 -22.32 15.28 0.03
C ARG A 299 -22.90 14.34 -1.02
N ALA A 300 -23.88 13.53 -0.59
CA ALA A 300 -24.65 12.69 -1.49
C ALA A 300 -25.69 13.49 -2.27
N ASP A 301 -26.00 13.04 -3.49
CA ASP A 301 -27.12 13.55 -4.28
C ASP A 301 -28.46 13.19 -3.59
N PRO A 302 -29.32 14.17 -3.26
CA PRO A 302 -30.59 13.92 -2.57
C PRO A 302 -31.51 12.96 -3.32
N ALA A 303 -31.51 12.96 -4.65
CA ALA A 303 -32.36 12.06 -5.43
C ALA A 303 -31.87 10.60 -5.31
N LYS A 304 -30.55 10.39 -5.38
CA LYS A 304 -29.93 9.08 -5.12
C LYS A 304 -30.19 8.62 -3.67
N VAL A 305 -30.08 9.53 -2.70
CA VAL A 305 -30.41 9.23 -1.28
C VAL A 305 -31.84 8.76 -1.12
N ALA A 306 -32.80 9.45 -1.72
CA ALA A 306 -34.22 9.06 -1.66
C ALA A 306 -34.44 7.66 -2.26
N ARG A 307 -33.82 7.36 -3.41
CA ARG A 307 -33.86 6.03 -4.05
C ARG A 307 -33.29 4.94 -3.15
N TRP A 308 -32.11 5.13 -2.59
CA TRP A 308 -31.45 4.15 -1.75
C TRP A 308 -32.16 3.98 -0.40
N ARG A 309 -32.71 5.05 0.17
CA ARG A 309 -33.56 4.96 1.38
C ARG A 309 -34.81 4.10 1.14
N ALA A 310 -35.50 4.29 0.02
CA ALA A 310 -36.66 3.46 -0.34
C ALA A 310 -36.25 2.00 -0.56
N ARG A 311 -35.09 1.75 -1.21
CA ARG A 311 -34.56 0.40 -1.44
C ARG A 311 -34.21 -0.31 -0.13
N LEU A 312 -33.47 0.34 0.77
CA LEU A 312 -33.06 -0.23 2.05
C LEU A 312 -34.24 -0.43 2.98
N ALA A 313 -35.25 0.44 2.95
CA ALA A 313 -36.49 0.25 3.74
C ALA A 313 -37.29 -1.01 3.36
N GLN A 314 -37.11 -1.53 2.14
CA GLN A 314 -37.69 -2.81 1.71
C GLN A 314 -36.93 -4.03 2.21
N LEU A 315 -35.64 -3.87 2.50
CA LEU A 315 -34.68 -4.96 2.81
C LEU A 315 -34.44 -5.07 4.32
N ILE A 316 -34.45 -3.95 5.03
CA ILE A 316 -34.14 -3.87 6.46
C ILE A 316 -35.46 -3.92 7.28
N PRO A 317 -35.58 -4.85 8.25
CA PRO A 317 -36.76 -4.89 9.11
C PRO A 317 -36.94 -3.58 9.89
N ALA A 318 -38.18 -3.15 10.07
CA ALA A 318 -38.51 -1.93 10.80
C ALA A 318 -37.91 -1.93 12.22
N GLY A 319 -37.27 -0.83 12.61
CA GLY A 319 -36.61 -0.67 13.90
C GLY A 319 -35.25 -1.36 14.05
N PHE A 320 -34.68 -1.86 12.96
CA PHE A 320 -33.30 -2.34 12.94
C PHE A 320 -32.32 -1.20 12.61
N GLN A 321 -31.13 -1.23 13.22
CA GLN A 321 -30.04 -0.40 12.82
C GLN A 321 -29.43 -0.90 11.48
N ALA A 322 -29.09 0.01 10.60
CA ALA A 322 -28.43 -0.27 9.33
C ALA A 322 -26.93 -0.03 9.46
N ILE A 323 -26.12 -1.08 9.55
CA ILE A 323 -24.67 -1.00 9.73
C ILE A 323 -23.98 -1.41 8.43
N GLY A 324 -23.31 -0.44 7.76
CA GLY A 324 -22.47 -0.72 6.59
C GLY A 324 -21.23 -1.50 6.98
N ILE A 325 -20.86 -2.52 6.21
CA ILE A 325 -19.64 -3.31 6.48
C ILE A 325 -18.75 -3.44 5.25
N VAL A 326 -17.42 -3.30 5.48
CA VAL A 326 -16.35 -3.57 4.50
C VAL A 326 -15.20 -4.25 5.23
N TRP A 327 -14.78 -5.44 4.81
CA TRP A 327 -13.80 -6.25 5.52
C TRP A 327 -12.49 -6.45 4.76
N ALA A 328 -12.42 -6.05 3.50
CA ALA A 328 -11.23 -6.21 2.69
C ALA A 328 -11.03 -5.06 1.70
N GLY A 329 -9.77 -4.74 1.45
CA GLY A 329 -9.36 -3.77 0.44
C GLY A 329 -9.20 -4.38 -0.94
N ARG A 330 -8.40 -3.70 -1.78
CA ARG A 330 -8.04 -4.19 -3.12
C ARG A 330 -6.85 -5.15 -3.01
N PRO A 331 -6.93 -6.40 -3.48
CA PRO A 331 -5.86 -7.39 -3.36
C PRO A 331 -4.54 -7.01 -4.03
N THR A 332 -4.57 -6.07 -4.98
CA THR A 332 -3.35 -5.55 -5.64
C THR A 332 -2.63 -4.47 -4.85
N HIS A 333 -3.17 -4.04 -3.71
CA HIS A 333 -2.49 -3.10 -2.83
C HIS A 333 -1.41 -3.82 -2.01
N GLY A 334 -0.19 -3.28 -1.99
CA GLY A 334 0.96 -3.94 -1.37
C GLY A 334 0.77 -4.33 0.10
N ASN A 335 0.00 -3.53 0.86
CA ASN A 335 -0.29 -3.77 2.29
C ASN A 335 -1.69 -4.37 2.52
N ASP A 336 -2.34 -4.98 1.52
CA ASP A 336 -3.71 -5.50 1.69
C ASP A 336 -3.76 -6.69 2.66
N TYR A 337 -2.72 -7.52 2.66
CA TYR A 337 -2.59 -8.67 3.57
C TYR A 337 -2.61 -8.29 5.05
N ASN A 338 -2.14 -7.08 5.40
CA ASN A 338 -2.08 -6.59 6.78
C ASN A 338 -3.42 -5.98 7.23
N ARG A 339 -4.12 -5.23 6.34
CA ARG A 339 -5.33 -4.48 6.68
C ARG A 339 -6.64 -5.20 6.39
N SER A 340 -6.63 -6.26 5.58
CA SER A 340 -7.85 -7.01 5.20
C SER A 340 -8.08 -8.20 6.13
N MET A 341 -9.35 -8.56 6.32
CA MET A 341 -9.74 -9.74 7.08
C MET A 341 -10.80 -10.54 6.29
N THR A 342 -11.23 -11.67 6.82
CA THR A 342 -12.37 -12.42 6.27
C THR A 342 -13.69 -11.93 6.85
N LEU A 343 -14.79 -12.07 6.11
CA LEU A 343 -16.15 -11.78 6.63
C LEU A 343 -16.43 -12.56 7.91
N LYS A 344 -15.91 -13.78 8.05
CA LYS A 344 -16.05 -14.60 9.26
C LYS A 344 -15.47 -13.92 10.51
N ALA A 345 -14.45 -13.10 10.39
CA ALA A 345 -13.90 -12.35 11.52
C ALA A 345 -14.91 -11.34 12.11
N LEU A 346 -15.90 -10.90 11.33
CA LEU A 346 -16.98 -10.02 11.78
C LEU A 346 -18.13 -10.77 12.51
N ALA A 347 -17.96 -12.04 12.87
CA ALA A 347 -18.98 -12.82 13.58
C ALA A 347 -19.58 -12.14 14.83
N PRO A 348 -18.84 -11.36 15.66
CA PRO A 348 -19.44 -10.60 16.75
C PRO A 348 -20.47 -9.56 16.32
N LEU A 349 -20.36 -8.99 15.11
CA LEU A 349 -21.36 -8.09 14.52
C LEU A 349 -22.57 -8.87 14.00
N ALA A 350 -22.33 -10.04 13.44
CA ALA A 350 -23.36 -10.95 12.95
C ALA A 350 -24.28 -11.50 14.05
N ALA A 351 -23.89 -11.37 15.32
CA ALA A 351 -24.65 -11.78 16.48
C ALA A 351 -25.45 -10.62 17.14
N LEU A 352 -25.44 -9.41 16.56
CA LEU A 352 -26.15 -8.26 17.10
C LEU A 352 -27.65 -8.37 16.85
N GLU A 353 -28.45 -8.17 17.90
CA GLU A 353 -29.88 -8.08 17.78
C GLU A 353 -30.35 -6.75 17.19
N ARG A 354 -31.49 -6.73 16.52
CA ARG A 354 -32.08 -5.54 15.89
C ARG A 354 -31.11 -4.75 15.01
N THR A 355 -30.15 -5.45 14.38
CA THR A 355 -29.13 -4.91 13.49
C THR A 355 -29.22 -5.60 12.14
N ALA A 356 -29.20 -4.84 11.07
CA ALA A 356 -29.01 -5.34 9.71
C ALA A 356 -27.62 -4.92 9.21
N LEU A 357 -26.84 -5.89 8.78
CA LEU A 357 -25.53 -5.63 8.16
C LEU A 357 -25.74 -5.36 6.67
N VAL A 358 -25.23 -4.25 6.19
CA VAL A 358 -25.28 -3.85 4.78
C VAL A 358 -23.88 -3.96 4.19
N SER A 359 -23.64 -4.98 3.40
CA SER A 359 -22.34 -5.19 2.75
C SER A 359 -22.16 -4.23 1.58
N LEU A 360 -21.18 -3.36 1.71
CA LEU A 360 -20.67 -2.48 0.66
C LEU A 360 -19.43 -3.09 -0.02
N GLN A 361 -19.06 -4.32 0.33
CA GLN A 361 -17.90 -5.00 -0.19
C GLN A 361 -18.05 -5.28 -1.69
N ILE A 362 -17.06 -4.84 -2.47
CA ILE A 362 -16.91 -5.13 -3.89
C ILE A 362 -15.66 -5.97 -4.14
N GLY A 363 -15.47 -6.45 -5.36
CA GLY A 363 -14.31 -7.24 -5.76
C GLY A 363 -14.34 -8.68 -5.21
N PRO A 364 -13.21 -9.42 -5.27
CA PRO A 364 -13.16 -10.86 -4.98
C PRO A 364 -13.63 -11.23 -3.56
N ALA A 365 -13.40 -10.39 -2.56
CA ALA A 365 -13.80 -10.64 -1.19
C ALA A 365 -15.34 -10.69 -1.01
N ALA A 366 -16.11 -10.08 -1.92
CA ALA A 366 -17.57 -10.11 -1.88
C ALA A 366 -18.16 -11.53 -2.01
N ALA A 367 -17.43 -12.48 -2.63
CA ALA A 367 -17.84 -13.87 -2.72
C ALA A 367 -18.07 -14.54 -1.34
N GLN A 368 -17.40 -14.05 -0.28
CA GLN A 368 -17.55 -14.56 1.08
C GLN A 368 -18.96 -14.38 1.67
N VAL A 369 -19.79 -13.52 1.05
CA VAL A 369 -21.19 -13.34 1.46
C VAL A 369 -21.99 -14.64 1.34
N ALA A 370 -21.63 -15.51 0.40
CA ALA A 370 -22.29 -16.81 0.21
C ALA A 370 -22.16 -17.73 1.44
N ASP A 371 -21.09 -17.56 2.21
CA ASP A 371 -20.77 -18.36 3.41
C ASP A 371 -21.18 -17.66 4.70
N TYR A 372 -22.01 -16.62 4.63
CA TYR A 372 -22.42 -15.87 5.80
C TYR A 372 -23.40 -16.66 6.68
N TYR A 373 -23.09 -16.77 7.96
CA TYR A 373 -23.93 -17.34 9.00
C TYR A 373 -24.01 -16.38 10.19
N GLY A 374 -25.16 -15.74 10.37
CA GLY A 374 -25.38 -14.81 11.47
C GLY A 374 -26.86 -14.63 11.79
N ALA A 375 -27.16 -14.19 13.03
CA ALA A 375 -28.53 -13.84 13.43
C ALA A 375 -28.95 -12.50 12.81
N ALA A 376 -28.03 -11.56 12.67
CA ALA A 376 -28.26 -10.30 11.97
C ALA A 376 -28.45 -10.55 10.46
N PRO A 377 -29.51 -10.03 9.81
CA PRO A 377 -29.64 -10.13 8.36
C PRO A 377 -28.46 -9.45 7.65
N LEU A 378 -27.91 -10.10 6.62
CA LEU A 378 -26.89 -9.52 5.75
C LEU A 378 -27.50 -9.16 4.40
N ILE A 379 -27.46 -7.88 4.06
CA ILE A 379 -27.94 -7.32 2.79
C ILE A 379 -26.68 -6.99 1.96
N HIS A 380 -26.50 -7.68 0.83
CA HIS A 380 -25.37 -7.42 -0.04
C HIS A 380 -25.77 -6.52 -1.20
N LEU A 381 -25.17 -5.32 -1.27
CA LEU A 381 -25.46 -4.33 -2.30
C LEU A 381 -24.40 -4.24 -3.40
N GLY A 382 -23.29 -4.98 -3.30
CA GLY A 382 -22.12 -4.82 -4.16
C GLY A 382 -22.44 -4.81 -5.66
N ALA A 383 -23.37 -5.65 -6.12
CA ALA A 383 -23.79 -5.70 -7.52
C ALA A 383 -24.72 -4.54 -7.94
N GLU A 384 -25.33 -3.83 -6.99
CA GLU A 384 -26.24 -2.71 -7.25
C GLU A 384 -25.52 -1.36 -7.20
N ILE A 385 -24.29 -1.30 -6.68
CA ILE A 385 -23.46 -0.08 -6.58
C ILE A 385 -22.76 0.15 -7.93
N ALA A 386 -23.11 1.20 -8.63
CA ALA A 386 -22.52 1.53 -9.92
C ALA A 386 -21.28 2.43 -9.78
N ASP A 387 -21.28 3.37 -8.84
CA ASP A 387 -20.26 4.40 -8.69
C ASP A 387 -20.15 4.92 -7.24
N PHE A 388 -19.23 5.86 -7.00
CA PHE A 388 -19.12 6.54 -5.71
C PHE A 388 -20.33 7.42 -5.37
N ALA A 389 -21.11 7.88 -6.35
CA ALA A 389 -22.33 8.64 -6.07
C ALA A 389 -23.42 7.74 -5.44
N ASP A 390 -23.51 6.48 -5.88
CA ASP A 390 -24.36 5.49 -5.21
C ASP A 390 -23.84 5.14 -3.82
N THR A 391 -22.52 4.95 -3.69
CA THR A 391 -21.88 4.70 -2.39
C THR A 391 -22.16 5.82 -1.40
N MET A 392 -22.01 7.10 -1.80
CA MET A 392 -22.35 8.26 -0.96
C MET A 392 -23.80 8.23 -0.53
N ALA A 393 -24.71 7.93 -1.45
CA ALA A 393 -26.15 7.89 -1.15
C ALA A 393 -26.51 6.78 -0.16
N ILE A 394 -25.87 5.62 -0.26
CA ILE A 394 -26.03 4.52 0.70
C ILE A 394 -25.48 4.93 2.07
N LEU A 395 -24.26 5.47 2.12
CA LEU A 395 -23.64 5.95 3.35
C LEU A 395 -24.49 6.98 4.10
N GLU A 396 -25.24 7.84 3.36
CA GLU A 396 -26.15 8.83 3.94
C GLU A 396 -27.36 8.18 4.62
N VAL A 397 -27.75 6.97 4.23
CA VAL A 397 -28.91 6.25 4.79
C VAL A 397 -28.49 5.34 5.95
N LEU A 398 -27.24 4.90 6.02
CA LEU A 398 -26.74 4.03 7.07
C LEU A 398 -26.58 4.76 8.41
N ASP A 399 -26.80 4.06 9.50
CA ASP A 399 -26.60 4.61 10.85
C ASP A 399 -25.09 4.70 11.20
N ARG A 400 -24.30 3.74 10.75
CA ARG A 400 -22.83 3.69 10.96
C ARG A 400 -22.17 2.81 9.91
N VAL A 401 -20.88 3.02 9.71
CA VAL A 401 -20.01 2.14 8.92
C VAL A 401 -19.01 1.46 9.83
N VAL A 402 -18.76 0.18 9.61
CA VAL A 402 -17.66 -0.61 10.20
C VAL A 402 -16.80 -1.11 9.05
N ALA A 403 -15.58 -0.65 8.97
CA ALA A 403 -14.72 -0.99 7.85
C ALA A 403 -13.26 -1.13 8.26
N VAL A 404 -12.52 -1.97 7.55
CA VAL A 404 -11.07 -1.91 7.54
C VAL A 404 -10.62 -0.66 6.79
N ASP A 405 -9.34 -0.30 6.90
CA ASP A 405 -8.77 0.89 6.26
C ASP A 405 -8.87 0.82 4.72
N THR A 406 -9.89 1.48 4.18
CA THR A 406 -10.21 1.53 2.74
C THR A 406 -10.79 2.89 2.36
N SER A 407 -10.95 3.15 1.06
CA SER A 407 -11.55 4.39 0.55
C SER A 407 -12.95 4.70 1.13
N ILE A 408 -13.69 3.67 1.57
CA ILE A 408 -15.01 3.85 2.22
C ILE A 408 -14.90 4.59 3.54
N VAL A 409 -13.85 4.34 4.32
CA VAL A 409 -13.59 5.07 5.57
C VAL A 409 -13.39 6.55 5.29
N HIS A 410 -12.55 6.86 4.30
CA HIS A 410 -12.29 8.24 3.90
C HIS A 410 -13.56 8.93 3.37
N LEU A 411 -14.35 8.22 2.57
CA LEU A 411 -15.60 8.76 2.03
C LEU A 411 -16.63 9.04 3.12
N ALA A 412 -16.88 8.07 4.00
CA ALA A 412 -17.81 8.26 5.11
C ALA A 412 -17.33 9.36 6.07
N GLY A 413 -16.04 9.44 6.36
CA GLY A 413 -15.42 10.51 7.13
C GLY A 413 -15.55 11.88 6.47
N ALA A 414 -15.32 11.98 5.15
CA ALA A 414 -15.51 13.21 4.36
C ALA A 414 -16.97 13.71 4.36
N MET A 415 -17.92 12.78 4.43
CA MET A 415 -19.35 13.07 4.55
C MET A 415 -19.79 13.37 5.99
N GLY A 416 -18.92 13.25 7.00
CA GLY A 416 -19.26 13.41 8.40
C GLY A 416 -20.12 12.29 8.96
N ARG A 417 -20.09 11.09 8.35
CA ARG A 417 -20.86 9.92 8.83
C ARG A 417 -20.11 9.17 9.93
N PRO A 418 -20.81 8.56 10.88
CA PRO A 418 -20.19 7.77 11.94
C PRO A 418 -19.46 6.53 11.37
N VAL A 419 -18.18 6.37 11.68
CA VAL A 419 -17.35 5.25 11.23
C VAL A 419 -16.62 4.61 12.40
N SER A 420 -16.63 3.30 12.48
CA SER A 420 -15.73 2.49 13.30
C SER A 420 -14.69 1.83 12.39
N VAL A 421 -13.44 2.27 12.48
CA VAL A 421 -12.36 1.75 11.65
C VAL A 421 -11.64 0.63 12.39
N LEU A 422 -11.55 -0.52 11.75
CA LEU A 422 -10.77 -1.66 12.21
C LEU A 422 -9.35 -1.54 11.64
N LEU A 423 -8.38 -1.25 12.49
CA LEU A 423 -7.00 -0.99 12.08
C LEU A 423 -6.09 -2.19 12.35
N PRO A 424 -5.13 -2.48 11.44
CA PRO A 424 -4.10 -3.45 11.68
C PRO A 424 -3.17 -3.01 12.83
N PHE A 425 -2.29 -3.92 13.28
CA PHE A 425 -1.30 -3.64 14.31
C PHE A 425 -0.36 -2.51 13.90
N ALA A 426 0.21 -2.58 12.69
CA ALA A 426 0.94 -1.48 12.07
C ALA A 426 0.01 -0.76 11.07
N PRO A 427 -0.63 0.34 11.48
CA PRO A 427 -1.59 1.05 10.65
C PRO A 427 -0.88 2.02 9.71
N ASP A 428 -1.63 2.54 8.74
CA ASP A 428 -1.22 3.69 7.95
C ASP A 428 -1.01 4.93 8.83
N TRP A 429 -0.07 5.79 8.46
CA TRP A 429 0.33 6.99 9.20
C TRP A 429 -0.83 7.94 9.53
N ARG A 430 -1.89 7.95 8.73
CA ARG A 430 -3.07 8.82 8.90
C ARG A 430 -3.77 8.60 10.22
N TRP A 431 -3.66 7.39 10.76
CA TRP A 431 -4.34 6.99 11.99
C TRP A 431 -3.52 7.22 13.25
N LEU A 432 -2.25 7.62 13.13
CA LEU A 432 -1.31 7.79 14.24
C LEU A 432 -1.16 6.54 15.12
N ARG A 433 -0.33 6.63 16.18
CA ARG A 433 0.04 5.43 16.98
C ARG A 433 -1.03 5.01 18.01
N GLU A 434 -1.54 5.93 18.80
CA GLU A 434 -2.22 5.60 20.07
C GLU A 434 -3.64 6.16 20.20
N ARG A 435 -4.10 6.92 19.23
CA ARG A 435 -5.42 7.58 19.29
C ARG A 435 -6.56 6.57 19.04
N SER A 436 -7.68 6.83 19.70
CA SER A 436 -8.97 6.17 19.43
C SER A 436 -9.89 7.01 18.53
N ASP A 437 -9.50 8.25 18.20
CA ASP A 437 -10.15 9.19 17.28
C ASP A 437 -9.25 9.51 16.09
N SER A 438 -9.77 10.20 15.09
CA SER A 438 -8.99 10.65 13.94
C SER A 438 -8.89 12.18 13.90
N PRO A 439 -7.67 12.74 13.74
CA PRO A 439 -7.53 14.19 13.55
C PRO A 439 -8.04 14.65 12.18
N TRP A 440 -8.16 13.72 11.22
CA TRP A 440 -8.66 13.99 9.87
C TRP A 440 -10.18 13.99 9.77
N TYR A 441 -10.87 13.20 10.61
CA TYR A 441 -12.31 12.95 10.51
C TYR A 441 -12.94 12.89 11.90
N PRO A 442 -13.64 13.94 12.36
CA PRO A 442 -14.18 14.00 13.72
C PRO A 442 -15.21 12.92 14.07
N THR A 443 -15.79 12.26 13.06
CA THR A 443 -16.80 11.21 13.23
C THR A 443 -16.26 9.79 13.19
N VAL A 444 -14.93 9.64 13.14
CA VAL A 444 -14.25 8.34 13.04
C VAL A 444 -13.75 7.90 14.40
N GLU A 445 -14.08 6.66 14.78
CA GLU A 445 -13.56 5.94 15.95
C GLU A 445 -12.61 4.83 15.48
N LEU A 446 -11.45 4.69 16.13
CA LEU A 446 -10.39 3.75 15.74
C LEU A 446 -10.33 2.56 16.68
N PHE A 447 -10.32 1.36 16.13
CA PHE A 447 -10.23 0.09 16.86
C PHE A 447 -9.03 -0.70 16.32
N ARG A 448 -7.98 -0.81 17.15
CA ARG A 448 -6.67 -1.31 16.74
C ARG A 448 -6.45 -2.75 17.15
N GLN A 449 -5.76 -3.51 16.31
CA GLN A 449 -5.22 -4.82 16.69
C GLN A 449 -4.17 -4.65 17.81
N PRO A 450 -4.21 -5.47 18.88
CA PRO A 450 -3.18 -5.49 19.90
C PRO A 450 -1.89 -6.20 19.48
N ALA A 451 -1.97 -7.05 18.44
CA ALA A 451 -0.86 -7.78 17.84
C ALA A 451 -1.20 -8.10 16.37
N PRO A 452 -0.23 -8.43 15.52
CA PRO A 452 -0.48 -8.80 14.13
C PRO A 452 -1.54 -9.89 13.99
N ASN A 453 -2.50 -9.68 13.09
CA ASN A 453 -3.64 -10.57 12.80
C ASN A 453 -4.63 -10.82 13.97
N ALA A 454 -4.55 -10.08 15.07
CA ALA A 454 -5.43 -10.23 16.24
C ALA A 454 -6.74 -9.43 16.07
N TRP A 455 -7.59 -9.78 15.09
CA TRP A 455 -8.84 -9.09 14.77
C TRP A 455 -9.98 -9.31 15.77
N ALA A 456 -9.92 -10.35 16.60
CA ALA A 456 -11.03 -10.71 17.50
C ALA A 456 -11.38 -9.60 18.50
N GLU A 457 -10.37 -8.98 19.11
CA GLU A 457 -10.54 -7.94 20.12
C GLU A 457 -11.14 -6.63 19.53
N PRO A 458 -10.59 -6.01 18.47
CA PRO A 458 -11.16 -4.81 17.90
C PRO A 458 -12.59 -5.02 17.36
N VAL A 459 -12.90 -6.18 16.76
CA VAL A 459 -14.25 -6.49 16.29
C VAL A 459 -15.22 -6.65 17.47
N ALA A 460 -14.80 -7.31 18.55
CA ALA A 460 -15.62 -7.42 19.77
C ALA A 460 -15.88 -6.05 20.43
N ALA A 461 -14.87 -5.16 20.42
CA ALA A 461 -15.00 -3.80 20.94
C ALA A 461 -16.00 -2.97 20.11
N VAL A 462 -15.97 -3.07 18.77
CA VAL A 462 -16.97 -2.45 17.89
C VAL A 462 -18.38 -3.01 18.19
N ALA A 463 -18.52 -4.34 18.32
CA ALA A 463 -19.81 -4.94 18.64
C ALA A 463 -20.35 -4.44 20.00
N ALA A 464 -19.51 -4.31 21.00
CA ALA A 464 -19.87 -3.75 22.31
C ALA A 464 -20.26 -2.26 22.22
N ARG A 465 -19.59 -1.49 21.38
CA ARG A 465 -19.90 -0.06 21.11
C ARG A 465 -21.27 0.09 20.46
N LEU A 466 -21.61 -0.78 19.49
CA LEU A 466 -22.90 -0.76 18.79
C LEU A 466 -24.06 -1.11 19.72
N ARG A 467 -23.91 -2.09 20.63
CA ARG A 467 -24.96 -2.44 21.61
C ARG A 467 -25.36 -1.29 22.54
N ARG A 468 -24.42 -0.38 22.84
CA ARG A 468 -24.67 0.77 23.73
C ARG A 468 -25.45 1.90 23.06
N VAL A 469 -25.56 1.91 21.74
CA VAL A 469 -26.23 2.94 20.95
C VAL A 469 -27.70 2.57 20.66
N VAL A 470 -28.07 1.31 20.83
CA VAL A 470 -29.47 0.87 20.72
C VAL A 470 -30.22 1.27 22.02
N PRO A 471 -31.19 2.19 21.95
CA PRO A 471 -32.03 2.54 23.13
C PRO A 471 -32.95 1.39 23.54
#